data_2ea1f2d89982f18f30a3fc3479275633
#
_entry.id   2ea1f2d89982f18f30a3fc3479275633
#
_cell.length_a   1.000
_cell.length_b   1.000
_cell.length_c   1.000
_cell.angle_alpha   90.00
_cell.angle_beta   90.00
_cell.angle_gamma   90.00
#
_symmetry.space_group_name_H-M   'P 1'
#
loop_
_entity.id
_entity.type
_entity.pdbx_description
1 polymer ?
#
loop_
_entity_poly.entity_id
_entity_poly.type
_entity_poly.pdbx_seq_one_letter_code
_entity_poly.pdbx_strand_id
1 'polypeptide(L)'
;MTEYAYDNVADWIGVGLDPGKSTFFVQSLVPAHAELYVLLSMVVPVPWLERVPTYKEQQENLKDKDLSSIGFLGYPLLQTADVAMYDARFVPVGDDQVAHLELAREVVRRFNNFFGDVLVEPQPILSAVSRLPGLDGDKKMSKSIGNTIHLSDTPDEVRKKVMSMYTDPKRVRADIPGTVEGNPVFTYHDAFNPNTAEVDDLKARYRAGRVGDVEVKRKLADALNAHLDPIRERRAGVLAKPDRLKQILFDGSSRARRVAEETMTRVRDAVKISYK
;
A
#
# COMPACT_ATOMS: atom_id res chain seq x y z
N MET A 1 -3.49 18.81 -0.75
CA MET A 1 -2.44 17.82 -1.10
C MET A 1 -1.26 17.84 -0.13
N THR A 2 -0.71 18.99 0.21
CA THR A 2 0.47 19.07 1.12
C THR A 2 0.21 18.46 2.49
N GLU A 3 -0.96 18.70 3.09
CA GLU A 3 -1.34 18.12 4.39
C GLU A 3 -1.41 16.59 4.34
N TYR A 4 -1.98 16.01 3.28
CA TYR A 4 -1.99 14.55 3.10
C TYR A 4 -0.60 13.94 2.98
N ALA A 5 0.36 14.65 2.38
CA ALA A 5 1.74 14.18 2.30
C ALA A 5 2.38 14.11 3.69
N TYR A 6 2.14 15.11 4.53
CA TYR A 6 2.64 15.13 5.91
C TYR A 6 1.98 14.04 6.77
N ASP A 7 0.68 13.84 6.64
CA ASP A 7 -0.04 12.77 7.32
C ASP A 7 0.50 11.38 6.95
N ASN A 8 0.70 11.13 5.65
CA ASN A 8 1.27 9.85 5.19
C ASN A 8 2.67 9.61 5.75
N VAL A 9 3.54 10.63 5.76
CA VAL A 9 4.89 10.48 6.32
C VAL A 9 4.85 10.28 7.83
N ALA A 10 3.92 10.95 8.52
CA ALA A 10 3.71 10.73 9.96
C ALA A 10 3.24 9.28 10.24
N ASP A 11 2.37 8.72 9.39
CA ASP A 11 1.96 7.32 9.47
C ASP A 11 3.15 6.37 9.26
N TRP A 12 3.97 6.62 8.25
CA TRP A 12 5.16 5.78 7.96
C TRP A 12 6.18 5.80 9.10
N ILE A 13 6.45 6.97 9.65
CA ILE A 13 7.33 7.07 10.84
C ILE A 13 6.64 6.43 12.06
N GLY A 14 5.33 6.61 12.19
CA GLY A 14 4.52 5.98 13.23
C GLY A 14 4.64 4.46 13.25
N VAL A 15 4.58 3.80 12.10
CA VAL A 15 4.77 2.35 11.99
C VAL A 15 6.22 1.90 12.14
N GLY A 16 7.18 2.83 12.26
CA GLY A 16 8.57 2.52 12.60
C GLY A 16 9.59 2.70 11.47
N LEU A 17 9.20 3.29 10.32
CA LEU A 17 10.18 3.64 9.31
C LEU A 17 11.06 4.81 9.82
N ASP A 18 12.36 4.56 9.90
CA ASP A 18 13.34 5.53 10.41
C ASP A 18 13.83 6.46 9.29
N PRO A 19 13.61 7.79 9.39
CA PRO A 19 14.11 8.75 8.41
C PRO A 19 15.63 8.79 8.27
N GLY A 20 16.37 8.29 9.25
CA GLY A 20 17.83 8.13 9.20
C GLY A 20 18.28 6.96 8.32
N LYS A 21 17.43 5.96 8.14
CA LYS A 21 17.68 4.74 7.34
C LYS A 21 16.91 4.71 6.04
N SER A 22 15.76 5.40 5.98
CA SER A 22 14.87 5.45 4.83
C SER A 22 14.82 6.86 4.24
N THR A 23 14.62 6.95 2.94
CA THR A 23 14.48 8.23 2.24
C THR A 23 13.01 8.50 1.96
N PHE A 24 12.42 9.47 2.66
CA PHE A 24 11.09 9.98 2.37
C PHE A 24 11.21 11.20 1.45
N PHE A 25 10.52 11.19 0.34
CA PHE A 25 10.60 12.29 -0.61
C PHE A 25 9.27 12.57 -1.30
N VAL A 26 9.17 13.75 -1.88
CA VAL A 26 8.03 14.17 -2.69
C VAL A 26 8.38 13.94 -4.16
N GLN A 27 7.63 13.07 -4.85
CA GLN A 27 7.90 12.70 -6.25
C GLN A 27 8.03 13.93 -7.16
N SER A 28 7.15 14.92 -7.03
CA SER A 28 7.17 16.14 -7.84
C SER A 28 8.40 17.04 -7.61
N LEU A 29 9.15 16.82 -6.52
CA LEU A 29 10.44 17.48 -6.30
C LEU A 29 11.62 16.73 -6.96
N VAL A 30 11.34 15.62 -7.65
CA VAL A 30 12.30 14.82 -8.43
C VAL A 30 11.80 14.68 -9.86
N PRO A 31 11.91 15.70 -10.73
CA PRO A 31 11.35 15.71 -12.09
C PRO A 31 11.87 14.58 -12.99
N ALA A 32 12.99 13.97 -12.64
CA ALA A 32 13.57 12.82 -13.34
C ALA A 32 12.57 11.65 -13.52
N HIS A 33 11.61 11.47 -12.60
CA HIS A 33 10.55 10.47 -12.76
C HIS A 33 9.71 10.70 -14.01
N ALA A 34 9.35 11.96 -14.29
CA ALA A 34 8.60 12.30 -15.49
C ALA A 34 9.46 12.14 -16.78
N GLU A 35 10.74 12.46 -16.70
CA GLU A 35 11.66 12.25 -17.83
C GLU A 35 11.82 10.75 -18.14
N LEU A 36 12.09 9.93 -17.13
CA LEU A 36 12.19 8.48 -17.33
C LEU A 36 10.87 7.89 -17.85
N TYR A 37 9.73 8.30 -17.28
CA TYR A 37 8.41 7.89 -17.78
C TYR A 37 8.25 8.18 -19.28
N VAL A 38 8.63 9.38 -19.75
CA VAL A 38 8.54 9.73 -21.17
C VAL A 38 9.45 8.83 -22.02
N LEU A 39 10.69 8.59 -21.60
CA LEU A 39 11.61 7.71 -22.34
C LEU A 39 11.11 6.26 -22.38
N LEU A 40 10.59 5.74 -21.28
CA LEU A 40 9.98 4.41 -21.24
C LEU A 40 8.73 4.33 -22.14
N SER A 41 7.94 5.40 -22.24
CA SER A 41 6.74 5.44 -23.09
C SER A 41 7.05 5.29 -24.58
N MET A 42 8.27 5.61 -25.02
CA MET A 42 8.71 5.44 -26.40
C MET A 42 8.94 3.98 -26.79
N VAL A 43 9.12 3.09 -25.81
CA VAL A 43 9.43 1.67 -26.06
C VAL A 43 8.31 0.73 -25.64
N VAL A 44 7.33 1.19 -24.87
CA VAL A 44 6.26 0.36 -24.31
C VAL A 44 5.03 0.35 -25.22
N PRO A 45 4.56 -0.82 -25.70
CA PRO A 45 3.32 -0.91 -26.49
C PRO A 45 2.09 -0.59 -25.65
N VAL A 46 1.17 0.20 -26.17
CA VAL A 46 -0.12 0.53 -25.52
C VAL A 46 -0.87 -0.70 -25.01
N PRO A 47 -0.99 -1.82 -25.78
CA PRO A 47 -1.67 -3.03 -25.29
C PRO A 47 -1.09 -3.64 -24.01
N TRP A 48 0.16 -3.34 -23.64
CA TRP A 48 0.73 -3.80 -22.38
C TRP A 48 0.07 -3.09 -21.20
N LEU A 49 -0.20 -1.79 -21.34
CA LEU A 49 -0.86 -0.98 -20.31
C LEU A 49 -2.34 -1.35 -20.19
N GLU A 50 -3.02 -1.57 -21.29
CA GLU A 50 -4.43 -1.97 -21.33
C GLU A 50 -4.70 -3.35 -20.72
N ARG A 51 -3.69 -4.24 -20.70
CA ARG A 51 -3.81 -5.58 -20.10
C ARG A 51 -3.67 -5.59 -18.59
N VAL A 52 -3.22 -4.50 -17.97
CA VAL A 52 -3.09 -4.44 -16.51
C VAL A 52 -4.48 -4.62 -15.86
N PRO A 53 -4.67 -5.62 -14.98
CA PRO A 53 -6.00 -5.94 -14.43
C PRO A 53 -6.70 -4.76 -13.76
N THR A 54 -5.95 -3.96 -13.01
CA THR A 54 -6.48 -2.78 -12.32
C THR A 54 -6.99 -1.70 -13.27
N TYR A 55 -6.47 -1.59 -14.49
CA TYR A 55 -7.00 -0.69 -15.52
C TYR A 55 -8.42 -1.08 -15.91
N LYS A 56 -8.66 -2.37 -16.16
CA LYS A 56 -9.98 -2.91 -16.52
C LYS A 56 -10.97 -2.81 -15.35
N GLU A 57 -10.54 -3.22 -14.15
CA GLU A 57 -11.37 -3.13 -12.94
C GLU A 57 -11.81 -1.68 -12.65
N GLN A 58 -10.93 -0.71 -12.85
CA GLN A 58 -11.28 0.69 -12.63
C GLN A 58 -12.21 1.23 -13.71
N GLN A 59 -12.06 0.81 -14.98
CA GLN A 59 -13.02 1.14 -16.02
C GLN A 59 -14.43 0.61 -15.70
N GLU A 60 -14.52 -0.58 -15.10
CA GLU A 60 -15.80 -1.17 -14.69
C GLU A 60 -16.38 -0.47 -13.45
N ASN A 61 -15.54 -0.10 -12.49
CA ASN A 61 -15.95 0.49 -11.20
C ASN A 61 -16.25 2.00 -11.29
N LEU A 62 -15.69 2.71 -12.25
CA LEU A 62 -15.78 4.17 -12.39
C LEU A 62 -16.43 4.59 -13.71
N LYS A 63 -17.51 3.90 -14.11
CA LYS A 63 -18.23 4.13 -15.38
C LYS A 63 -18.71 5.58 -15.57
N ASP A 64 -18.87 6.32 -14.48
CA ASP A 64 -19.30 7.73 -14.50
C ASP A 64 -18.13 8.71 -14.64
N LYS A 65 -16.88 8.22 -14.72
CA LYS A 65 -15.69 9.06 -14.90
C LYS A 65 -15.05 8.81 -16.25
N ASP A 66 -14.63 9.88 -16.90
CA ASP A 66 -13.80 9.78 -18.10
C ASP A 66 -12.39 9.29 -17.72
N LEU A 67 -12.11 8.04 -18.01
CA LEU A 67 -10.82 7.38 -17.77
C LEU A 67 -9.97 7.28 -19.05
N SER A 68 -10.34 8.01 -20.10
CA SER A 68 -9.66 7.97 -21.41
C SER A 68 -8.35 8.77 -21.45
N SER A 69 -7.97 9.41 -20.34
CA SER A 69 -6.75 10.22 -20.31
C SER A 69 -5.47 9.39 -20.40
N ILE A 70 -4.45 9.93 -21.09
CA ILE A 70 -3.10 9.33 -21.14
C ILE A 70 -2.55 9.11 -19.71
N GLY A 71 -2.82 10.02 -18.80
CA GLY A 71 -2.37 9.88 -17.40
C GLY A 71 -2.98 8.67 -16.70
N PHE A 72 -4.24 8.35 -16.98
CA PHE A 72 -4.90 7.17 -16.43
C PHE A 72 -4.37 5.88 -17.06
N LEU A 73 -4.19 5.82 -18.36
CA LEU A 73 -3.59 4.68 -19.04
C LEU A 73 -2.12 4.48 -18.67
N GLY A 74 -1.38 5.58 -18.51
CA GLY A 74 0.08 5.58 -18.32
C GLY A 74 0.53 5.45 -16.86
N TYR A 75 -0.36 5.50 -15.84
CA TYR A 75 0.09 5.47 -14.46
C TYR A 75 0.91 4.22 -14.07
N PRO A 76 0.66 3.00 -14.61
CA PRO A 76 1.48 1.84 -14.29
C PRO A 76 2.92 1.98 -14.83
N LEU A 77 3.08 2.71 -15.93
CA LEU A 77 4.40 3.02 -16.48
C LEU A 77 5.13 4.08 -15.64
N LEU A 78 4.42 5.07 -15.11
CA LEU A 78 5.01 6.02 -14.14
C LEU A 78 5.46 5.29 -12.87
N GLN A 79 4.66 4.33 -12.38
CA GLN A 79 5.06 3.47 -11.26
C GLN A 79 6.31 2.64 -11.60
N THR A 80 6.44 2.18 -12.83
CA THR A 80 7.68 1.53 -13.31
C THR A 80 8.88 2.50 -13.22
N ALA A 81 8.70 3.75 -13.64
CA ALA A 81 9.74 4.76 -13.53
C ALA A 81 10.13 5.03 -12.06
N ASP A 82 9.14 5.08 -11.15
CA ASP A 82 9.37 5.26 -9.70
C ASP A 82 10.27 4.15 -9.13
N VAL A 83 10.07 2.91 -9.57
CA VAL A 83 10.85 1.75 -9.10
C VAL A 83 12.22 1.69 -9.76
N ALA A 84 12.28 1.82 -11.08
CA ALA A 84 13.51 1.68 -11.86
C ALA A 84 14.50 2.81 -11.61
N MET A 85 14.01 4.02 -11.28
CA MET A 85 14.81 5.21 -11.02
C MET A 85 15.85 5.00 -9.91
N TYR A 86 15.56 4.13 -8.94
CA TYR A 86 16.40 3.91 -7.76
C TYR A 86 17.07 2.54 -7.75
N ASP A 87 17.16 1.87 -8.90
CA ASP A 87 17.70 0.51 -9.01
C ASP A 87 17.10 -0.46 -7.97
N ALA A 88 15.80 -0.31 -7.69
CA ALA A 88 15.11 -1.07 -6.66
C ALA A 88 15.01 -2.55 -7.04
N ARG A 89 15.84 -3.38 -6.41
CA ARG A 89 15.82 -4.83 -6.62
C ARG A 89 14.61 -5.50 -5.98
N PHE A 90 14.17 -4.99 -4.83
CA PHE A 90 13.07 -5.55 -4.06
C PHE A 90 12.03 -4.47 -3.77
N VAL A 91 10.78 -4.78 -4.06
CA VAL A 91 9.66 -3.86 -3.85
C VAL A 91 8.61 -4.54 -2.99
N PRO A 92 8.44 -4.11 -1.72
CA PRO A 92 7.36 -4.61 -0.86
C PRO A 92 6.01 -4.20 -1.42
N VAL A 93 5.17 -5.18 -1.74
CA VAL A 93 3.85 -4.95 -2.33
C VAL A 93 2.80 -5.90 -1.79
N GLY A 94 1.53 -5.49 -1.83
CA GLY A 94 0.40 -6.40 -1.69
C GLY A 94 0.14 -7.17 -3.00
N ASP A 95 -0.65 -8.23 -2.93
CA ASP A 95 -0.99 -9.08 -4.09
C ASP A 95 -1.61 -8.28 -5.24
N ASP A 96 -2.37 -7.23 -4.93
CA ASP A 96 -3.01 -6.37 -5.92
C ASP A 96 -2.01 -5.53 -6.74
N GLN A 97 -0.76 -5.41 -6.30
CA GLN A 97 0.31 -4.67 -6.99
C GLN A 97 1.26 -5.57 -7.81
N VAL A 98 1.11 -6.89 -7.68
CA VAL A 98 2.00 -7.85 -8.38
C VAL A 98 1.95 -7.65 -9.90
N ALA A 99 0.76 -7.45 -10.46
CA ALA A 99 0.60 -7.23 -11.90
C ALA A 99 1.32 -5.96 -12.40
N HIS A 100 1.34 -4.89 -11.60
CA HIS A 100 2.09 -3.68 -11.94
C HIS A 100 3.59 -3.92 -11.91
N LEU A 101 4.05 -4.73 -10.95
CA LEU A 101 5.47 -5.03 -10.83
C LEU A 101 5.95 -5.99 -11.94
N GLU A 102 5.10 -6.93 -12.38
CA GLU A 102 5.40 -7.75 -13.57
C GLU A 102 5.48 -6.87 -14.84
N LEU A 103 4.58 -5.89 -15.00
CA LEU A 103 4.72 -4.90 -16.07
C LEU A 103 6.05 -4.15 -15.96
N ALA A 104 6.43 -3.70 -14.77
CA ALA A 104 7.71 -3.02 -14.56
C ALA A 104 8.91 -3.88 -14.98
N ARG A 105 8.89 -5.17 -14.67
CA ARG A 105 9.92 -6.14 -15.09
C ARG A 105 9.98 -6.28 -16.61
N GLU A 106 8.83 -6.43 -17.27
CA GLU A 106 8.77 -6.52 -18.73
C GLU A 106 9.27 -5.24 -19.39
N VAL A 107 8.92 -4.07 -18.87
CA VAL A 107 9.38 -2.77 -19.36
C VAL A 107 10.89 -2.62 -19.22
N VAL A 108 11.44 -2.96 -18.04
CA VAL A 108 12.88 -2.90 -17.79
C VAL A 108 13.64 -3.85 -18.75
N ARG A 109 13.19 -5.10 -18.88
CA ARG A 109 13.80 -6.06 -19.84
C ARG A 109 13.77 -5.52 -21.27
N ARG A 110 12.63 -4.96 -21.69
CA ARG A 110 12.49 -4.40 -23.03
C ARG A 110 13.42 -3.22 -23.25
N PHE A 111 13.49 -2.31 -22.28
CA PHE A 111 14.42 -1.17 -22.34
C PHE A 111 15.87 -1.66 -22.45
N ASN A 112 16.27 -2.59 -21.59
CA ASN A 112 17.63 -3.15 -21.60
C ASN A 112 17.96 -3.91 -22.89
N ASN A 113 16.98 -4.58 -23.49
CA ASN A 113 17.17 -5.23 -24.80
C ASN A 113 17.46 -4.23 -25.94
N PHE A 114 16.93 -3.00 -25.86
CA PHE A 114 17.20 -1.98 -26.89
C PHE A 114 18.51 -1.20 -26.63
N PHE A 115 18.84 -0.98 -25.35
CA PHE A 115 19.85 0.02 -24.98
C PHE A 115 21.00 -0.53 -24.13
N GLY A 116 21.00 -1.84 -23.85
CA GLY A 116 21.97 -2.50 -22.96
C GLY A 116 21.49 -2.55 -21.51
N ASP A 117 22.25 -3.22 -20.64
CA ASP A 117 21.91 -3.42 -19.23
C ASP A 117 22.06 -2.13 -18.42
N VAL A 118 21.02 -1.30 -18.41
CA VAL A 118 21.00 0.04 -17.78
C VAL A 118 20.15 0.06 -16.51
N LEU A 119 18.96 -0.55 -16.57
CA LEU A 119 18.00 -0.55 -15.48
C LEU A 119 17.96 -1.89 -14.77
N VAL A 120 17.70 -1.86 -13.45
CA VAL A 120 17.61 -3.07 -12.63
C VAL A 120 16.19 -3.62 -12.65
N GLU A 121 16.05 -4.92 -12.91
CA GLU A 121 14.77 -5.62 -12.89
C GLU A 121 14.28 -5.80 -11.43
N PRO A 122 13.09 -5.28 -11.08
CA PRO A 122 12.57 -5.37 -9.71
C PRO A 122 11.96 -6.76 -9.42
N GLN A 123 11.92 -7.13 -8.14
CA GLN A 123 11.26 -8.33 -7.65
C GLN A 123 10.27 -7.99 -6.53
N PRO A 124 9.07 -8.60 -6.48
CA PRO A 124 8.12 -8.38 -5.41
C PRO A 124 8.58 -9.04 -4.11
N ILE A 125 8.36 -8.35 -2.99
CA ILE A 125 8.35 -8.95 -1.66
C ILE A 125 6.91 -8.91 -1.17
N LEU A 126 6.30 -10.07 -1.00
CA LEU A 126 4.94 -10.19 -0.52
C LEU A 126 4.90 -10.24 1.00
N SER A 127 3.89 -9.60 1.59
CA SER A 127 3.60 -9.71 3.01
C SER A 127 3.03 -11.09 3.36
N ALA A 128 3.30 -11.58 4.58
CA ALA A 128 2.65 -12.78 5.11
C ALA A 128 1.12 -12.63 5.18
N VAL A 129 0.63 -11.41 5.38
CA VAL A 129 -0.79 -11.06 5.26
C VAL A 129 -0.96 -10.30 3.95
N SER A 130 -1.23 -11.03 2.89
CA SER A 130 -1.27 -10.51 1.53
C SER A 130 -2.45 -9.55 1.29
N ARG A 131 -3.57 -9.79 1.97
CA ARG A 131 -4.79 -8.99 1.82
C ARG A 131 -5.62 -8.99 3.08
N LEU A 132 -5.99 -7.80 3.57
CA LEU A 132 -7.00 -7.63 4.61
C LEU A 132 -8.36 -7.34 3.95
N PRO A 133 -9.44 -8.06 4.34
CA PRO A 133 -10.78 -7.75 3.89
C PRO A 133 -11.26 -6.43 4.48
N GLY A 134 -12.23 -5.78 3.82
CA GLY A 134 -12.95 -4.66 4.41
C GLY A 134 -13.75 -5.09 5.64
N LEU A 135 -14.15 -4.12 6.45
CA LEU A 135 -14.91 -4.38 7.68
C LEU A 135 -16.29 -5.01 7.40
N ASP A 136 -16.80 -4.84 6.19
CA ASP A 136 -18.05 -5.41 5.67
C ASP A 136 -17.96 -6.90 5.29
N GLY A 137 -16.76 -7.44 5.20
CA GLY A 137 -16.51 -8.86 4.96
C GLY A 137 -16.39 -9.30 3.51
N ASP A 138 -17.06 -8.64 2.58
CA ASP A 138 -17.15 -9.06 1.19
C ASP A 138 -16.31 -8.21 0.22
N LYS A 139 -16.00 -6.98 0.60
CA LYS A 139 -15.33 -6.02 -0.28
C LYS A 139 -13.88 -5.83 0.07
N LYS A 140 -13.08 -5.49 -0.95
CA LYS A 140 -11.73 -4.98 -0.74
C LYS A 140 -11.79 -3.77 0.20
N MET A 141 -10.87 -3.72 1.17
CA MET A 141 -10.68 -2.55 2.00
C MET A 141 -10.47 -1.31 1.13
N SER A 142 -11.26 -0.26 1.34
CA SER A 142 -11.18 0.97 0.55
C SER A 142 -11.56 2.20 1.37
N LYS A 143 -10.73 3.25 1.28
CA LYS A 143 -11.02 4.54 1.90
C LYS A 143 -12.30 5.16 1.36
N SER A 144 -12.58 5.02 0.07
CA SER A 144 -13.76 5.59 -0.58
C SER A 144 -15.08 4.91 -0.17
N ILE A 145 -15.01 3.64 0.26
CA ILE A 145 -16.17 2.89 0.77
C ILE A 145 -16.34 3.10 2.27
N GLY A 146 -15.28 3.52 2.99
CA GLY A 146 -15.32 3.75 4.43
C GLY A 146 -15.27 2.47 5.28
N ASN A 147 -14.89 1.34 4.69
CA ASN A 147 -14.79 0.03 5.36
C ASN A 147 -13.37 -0.28 5.88
N THR A 148 -12.66 0.77 6.35
CA THR A 148 -11.26 0.71 6.76
C THR A 148 -11.05 1.14 8.21
N ILE A 149 -10.02 0.57 8.87
CA ILE A 149 -9.44 1.13 10.08
C ILE A 149 -8.18 1.91 9.66
N HIS A 150 -8.11 3.18 10.05
CA HIS A 150 -6.93 4.00 9.78
C HIS A 150 -5.94 3.92 10.95
N LEU A 151 -4.65 4.09 10.65
CA LEU A 151 -3.61 4.18 11.69
C LEU A 151 -3.82 5.37 12.64
N SER A 152 -4.54 6.41 12.15
CA SER A 152 -4.90 7.61 12.90
C SER A 152 -6.20 7.50 13.68
N ASP A 153 -6.98 6.43 13.52
CA ASP A 153 -8.25 6.27 14.27
C ASP A 153 -7.98 6.25 15.78
N THR A 154 -8.79 6.97 16.52
CA THR A 154 -8.77 6.94 17.99
C THR A 154 -9.18 5.57 18.53
N PRO A 155 -8.85 5.22 19.78
CA PRO A 155 -9.27 3.97 20.37
C PRO A 155 -10.78 3.73 20.33
N ASP A 156 -11.58 4.79 20.50
CA ASP A 156 -13.04 4.70 20.46
C ASP A 156 -13.57 4.52 19.02
N GLU A 157 -12.95 5.16 18.03
CA GLU A 157 -13.28 4.95 16.62
C GLU A 157 -12.97 3.51 16.20
N VAL A 158 -11.81 2.97 16.61
CA VAL A 158 -11.47 1.55 16.36
C VAL A 158 -12.52 0.63 16.99
N ARG A 159 -12.89 0.84 18.26
CA ARG A 159 -13.94 0.05 18.92
C ARG A 159 -15.25 0.13 18.17
N LYS A 160 -15.68 1.33 17.78
CA LYS A 160 -16.92 1.54 17.02
C LYS A 160 -16.89 0.80 15.68
N LYS A 161 -15.80 0.93 14.93
CA LYS A 161 -15.60 0.27 13.64
C LYS A 161 -15.59 -1.26 13.78
N VAL A 162 -14.86 -1.79 14.76
CA VAL A 162 -14.83 -3.23 15.04
C VAL A 162 -16.20 -3.77 15.45
N MET A 163 -16.93 -3.06 16.29
CA MET A 163 -18.28 -3.48 16.68
C MET A 163 -19.26 -3.49 15.49
N SER A 164 -19.04 -2.65 14.47
CA SER A 164 -19.83 -2.62 13.25
C SER A 164 -19.35 -3.59 12.15
N MET A 165 -18.25 -4.34 12.37
CA MET A 165 -17.75 -5.32 11.42
C MET A 165 -18.82 -6.38 11.09
N TYR A 166 -18.63 -7.05 9.97
CA TYR A 166 -19.42 -8.19 9.55
C TYR A 166 -19.79 -9.11 10.74
N THR A 167 -21.02 -9.54 10.78
CA THR A 167 -21.54 -10.57 11.67
C THR A 167 -22.22 -11.61 10.81
N ASP A 168 -21.96 -12.89 11.05
CA ASP A 168 -22.56 -13.98 10.30
C ASP A 168 -24.11 -13.89 10.39
N PRO A 169 -24.81 -13.62 9.28
CA PRO A 169 -26.27 -13.45 9.30
C PRO A 169 -27.02 -14.70 9.73
N LYS A 170 -26.39 -15.88 9.68
CA LYS A 170 -26.95 -17.13 10.17
C LYS A 170 -26.90 -17.23 11.69
N ARG A 171 -26.11 -16.40 12.36
CA ARG A 171 -25.96 -16.37 13.81
C ARG A 171 -26.84 -15.31 14.45
N VAL A 172 -28.13 -15.56 14.56
CA VAL A 172 -29.08 -14.69 15.26
C VAL A 172 -28.96 -14.76 16.80
N ARG A 173 -28.23 -15.75 17.33
CA ARG A 173 -27.99 -15.96 18.77
C ARG A 173 -26.57 -16.49 18.99
N ALA A 174 -26.02 -16.23 20.17
CA ALA A 174 -24.63 -16.60 20.53
C ALA A 174 -24.42 -18.12 20.68
N ASP A 175 -25.50 -18.88 20.91
CA ASP A 175 -25.50 -20.35 21.05
C ASP A 175 -25.58 -21.08 19.69
N ILE A 176 -25.70 -20.37 18.58
CA ILE A 176 -25.64 -20.94 17.24
C ILE A 176 -24.19 -21.06 16.79
N PRO A 177 -23.75 -22.25 16.31
CA PRO A 177 -22.44 -22.42 15.69
C PRO A 177 -22.20 -21.42 14.55
N GLY A 178 -21.01 -20.84 14.49
CA GLY A 178 -20.62 -19.86 13.46
C GLY A 178 -19.49 -20.36 12.58
N THR A 179 -19.31 -19.69 11.44
CA THR A 179 -18.25 -19.97 10.49
C THR A 179 -17.08 -19.02 10.73
N VAL A 180 -15.90 -19.58 10.93
CA VAL A 180 -14.64 -18.82 11.13
C VAL A 180 -14.01 -18.50 9.79
N GLU A 181 -14.08 -19.43 8.84
CA GLU A 181 -13.49 -19.34 7.53
C GLU A 181 -14.14 -18.21 6.72
N GLY A 182 -13.32 -17.27 6.24
CA GLY A 182 -13.81 -16.09 5.52
C GLY A 182 -14.44 -15.00 6.40
N ASN A 183 -14.50 -15.19 7.73
CA ASN A 183 -15.00 -14.16 8.62
C ASN A 183 -13.93 -13.11 8.87
N PRO A 184 -14.13 -11.84 8.49
CA PRO A 184 -13.13 -10.79 8.61
C PRO A 184 -12.68 -10.56 10.06
N VAL A 185 -13.54 -10.73 11.04
CA VAL A 185 -13.19 -10.55 12.46
C VAL A 185 -12.06 -11.50 12.86
N PHE A 186 -12.10 -12.75 12.43
CA PHE A 186 -11.03 -13.72 12.71
C PHE A 186 -9.79 -13.48 11.84
N THR A 187 -9.95 -13.02 10.60
CA THR A 187 -8.80 -12.61 9.77
C THR A 187 -8.00 -11.48 10.43
N TYR A 188 -8.69 -10.51 11.03
CA TYR A 188 -8.02 -9.44 11.78
C TYR A 188 -7.42 -9.94 13.10
N HIS A 189 -8.06 -10.87 13.78
CA HIS A 189 -7.46 -11.52 14.95
C HIS A 189 -6.15 -12.23 14.60
N ASP A 190 -6.14 -13.00 13.51
CA ASP A 190 -4.94 -13.70 13.03
C ASP A 190 -3.80 -12.73 12.66
N ALA A 191 -4.15 -11.57 12.13
CA ALA A 191 -3.17 -10.58 11.72
C ALA A 191 -2.61 -9.73 12.86
N PHE A 192 -3.42 -9.41 13.88
CA PHE A 192 -3.09 -8.36 14.85
C PHE A 192 -3.16 -8.79 16.32
N ASN A 193 -3.76 -9.93 16.67
CA ASN A 193 -3.78 -10.39 18.04
C ASN A 193 -2.57 -11.31 18.33
N PRO A 194 -1.59 -10.86 19.12
CA PRO A 194 -0.39 -11.65 19.40
C PRO A 194 -0.66 -12.87 20.29
N ASN A 195 -1.83 -12.92 20.95
CA ASN A 195 -2.22 -14.06 21.78
C ASN A 195 -2.92 -15.13 20.93
N THR A 196 -2.11 -15.92 20.22
CA THR A 196 -2.61 -16.98 19.32
C THR A 196 -3.44 -18.02 20.06
N ALA A 197 -3.10 -18.35 21.32
CA ALA A 197 -3.88 -19.29 22.14
C ALA A 197 -5.29 -18.78 22.43
N GLU A 198 -5.45 -17.47 22.68
CA GLU A 198 -6.77 -16.85 22.84
C GLU A 198 -7.56 -16.88 21.53
N VAL A 199 -6.88 -16.60 20.39
CA VAL A 199 -7.53 -16.63 19.07
C VAL A 199 -8.02 -18.03 18.74
N ASP A 200 -7.23 -19.05 19.00
CA ASP A 200 -7.60 -20.44 18.78
C ASP A 200 -8.79 -20.88 19.67
N ASP A 201 -8.80 -20.49 20.95
CA ASP A 201 -9.93 -20.72 21.85
C ASP A 201 -11.21 -20.03 21.34
N LEU A 202 -11.09 -18.75 20.93
CA LEU A 202 -12.22 -18.02 20.38
C LEU A 202 -12.78 -18.69 19.12
N LYS A 203 -11.92 -19.14 18.21
CA LYS A 203 -12.32 -19.88 17.01
C LYS A 203 -13.03 -21.19 17.34
N ALA A 204 -12.49 -21.97 18.29
CA ALA A 204 -13.09 -23.24 18.73
C ALA A 204 -14.46 -23.00 19.37
N ARG A 205 -14.58 -22.03 20.26
CA ARG A 205 -15.84 -21.66 20.91
C ARG A 205 -16.85 -21.09 19.93
N TYR A 206 -16.40 -20.32 18.94
CA TYR A 206 -17.28 -19.74 17.92
C TYR A 206 -17.90 -20.82 17.03
N ARG A 207 -17.09 -21.79 16.57
CA ARG A 207 -17.60 -22.96 15.82
C ARG A 207 -18.56 -23.83 16.64
N ALA A 208 -18.37 -23.85 17.96
CA ALA A 208 -19.23 -24.64 18.87
C ALA A 208 -20.46 -23.87 19.38
N GLY A 209 -20.68 -22.61 18.98
CA GLY A 209 -21.76 -21.78 19.52
C GLY A 209 -21.63 -21.48 21.01
N ARG A 210 -20.40 -21.26 21.52
CA ARG A 210 -20.11 -20.99 22.93
C ARG A 210 -19.54 -19.62 23.21
N VAL A 211 -19.46 -18.76 22.20
CA VAL A 211 -19.02 -17.37 22.34
C VAL A 211 -19.85 -16.47 21.44
N GLY A 212 -20.22 -15.30 21.92
CA GLY A 212 -20.97 -14.30 21.15
C GLY A 212 -20.06 -13.40 20.32
N ASP A 213 -20.60 -12.85 19.21
CA ASP A 213 -19.86 -11.91 18.35
C ASP A 213 -19.35 -10.67 19.09
N VAL A 214 -20.12 -10.18 20.05
CA VAL A 214 -19.74 -9.04 20.89
C VAL A 214 -18.45 -9.30 21.68
N GLU A 215 -18.29 -10.51 22.26
CA GLU A 215 -17.07 -10.87 22.98
C GLU A 215 -15.87 -10.96 22.03
N VAL A 216 -16.03 -11.63 20.90
CA VAL A 216 -14.98 -11.77 19.88
C VAL A 216 -14.54 -10.40 19.37
N LYS A 217 -15.49 -9.54 19.00
CA LYS A 217 -15.22 -8.19 18.52
C LYS A 217 -14.56 -7.30 19.59
N ARG A 218 -14.96 -7.42 20.86
CA ARG A 218 -14.33 -6.64 21.94
C ARG A 218 -12.87 -7.00 22.09
N LYS A 219 -12.54 -8.29 22.11
CA LYS A 219 -11.16 -8.78 22.18
C LYS A 219 -10.34 -8.34 20.97
N LEU A 220 -10.94 -8.34 19.77
CA LEU A 220 -10.29 -7.78 18.58
C LEU A 220 -10.01 -6.29 18.74
N ALA A 221 -10.97 -5.51 19.22
CA ALA A 221 -10.79 -4.07 19.40
C ALA A 221 -9.67 -3.76 20.40
N ASP A 222 -9.58 -4.56 21.48
CA ASP A 222 -8.52 -4.41 22.48
C ASP A 222 -7.15 -4.77 21.88
N ALA A 223 -7.05 -5.85 21.11
CA ALA A 223 -5.82 -6.25 20.43
C ALA A 223 -5.37 -5.21 19.40
N LEU A 224 -6.30 -4.70 18.58
CA LEU A 224 -6.02 -3.65 17.60
C LEU A 224 -5.56 -2.35 18.28
N ASN A 225 -6.21 -1.93 19.36
CA ASN A 225 -5.80 -0.75 20.08
C ASN A 225 -4.41 -0.92 20.70
N ALA A 226 -4.12 -2.06 21.32
CA ALA A 226 -2.78 -2.36 21.83
C ALA A 226 -1.70 -2.31 20.72
N HIS A 227 -2.04 -2.76 19.49
CA HIS A 227 -1.14 -2.67 18.34
C HIS A 227 -0.97 -1.23 17.84
N LEU A 228 -2.06 -0.45 17.81
CA LEU A 228 -2.08 0.90 17.23
C LEU A 228 -1.58 1.98 18.20
N ASP A 229 -1.71 1.80 19.52
CA ASP A 229 -1.33 2.82 20.52
C ASP A 229 0.12 3.30 20.38
N PRO A 230 1.14 2.43 20.27
CA PRO A 230 2.51 2.89 20.07
C PRO A 230 2.73 3.58 18.71
N ILE A 231 1.93 3.25 17.70
CA ILE A 231 1.96 3.90 16.38
C ILE A 231 1.39 5.31 16.49
N ARG A 232 0.24 5.46 17.17
CA ARG A 232 -0.41 6.76 17.42
C ARG A 232 0.49 7.70 18.22
N GLU A 233 1.16 7.18 19.24
CA GLU A 233 2.08 7.96 20.06
C GLU A 233 3.24 8.51 19.25
N ARG A 234 3.91 7.65 18.47
CA ARG A 234 5.00 8.09 17.57
C ARG A 234 4.50 9.09 16.53
N ARG A 235 3.35 8.81 15.90
CA ARG A 235 2.70 9.70 14.93
C ARG A 235 2.43 11.09 15.52
N ALA A 236 1.84 11.13 16.70
CA ALA A 236 1.56 12.39 17.39
C ALA A 236 2.85 13.18 17.70
N GLY A 237 3.91 12.47 18.13
CA GLY A 237 5.22 13.08 18.38
C GLY A 237 5.87 13.69 17.12
N VAL A 238 5.62 13.09 15.95
CA VAL A 238 6.08 13.62 14.65
C VAL A 238 5.26 14.84 14.24
N LEU A 239 3.94 14.76 14.31
CA LEU A 239 3.04 15.87 13.94
C LEU A 239 3.19 17.08 14.83
N ALA A 240 3.59 16.91 16.09
CA ALA A 240 3.93 18.02 16.99
C ALA A 240 5.16 18.83 16.55
N LYS A 241 5.93 18.34 15.54
CA LYS A 241 7.15 18.99 15.04
C LYS A 241 7.08 19.18 13.51
N PRO A 242 6.18 20.02 12.99
CA PRO A 242 5.91 20.16 11.57
C PRO A 242 7.15 20.62 10.77
N ASP A 243 8.00 21.44 11.32
CA ASP A 243 9.22 21.90 10.63
C ASP A 243 10.24 20.75 10.45
N ARG A 244 10.31 19.84 11.42
CA ARG A 244 11.15 18.65 11.27
C ARG A 244 10.60 17.70 10.21
N LEU A 245 9.29 17.54 10.13
CA LEU A 245 8.66 16.72 9.11
C LEU A 245 8.91 17.29 7.72
N LYS A 246 8.80 18.60 7.57
CA LYS A 246 9.17 19.33 6.37
C LYS A 246 10.64 19.08 5.99
N GLN A 247 11.55 19.21 6.95
CA GLN A 247 12.98 19.00 6.75
C GLN A 247 13.27 17.58 6.26
N ILE A 248 12.64 16.54 6.88
CA ILE A 248 12.77 15.15 6.45
C ILE A 248 12.42 14.98 4.96
N LEU A 249 11.31 15.58 4.51
CA LEU A 249 10.85 15.49 3.13
C LEU A 249 11.78 16.23 2.15
N PHE A 250 12.25 17.44 2.51
CA PHE A 250 13.14 18.21 1.64
C PHE A 250 14.53 17.59 1.55
N ASP A 251 15.09 17.15 2.66
CA ASP A 251 16.39 16.45 2.67
C ASP A 251 16.30 15.13 1.92
N GLY A 252 15.21 14.39 2.13
CA GLY A 252 14.92 13.16 1.39
C GLY A 252 14.78 13.41 -0.11
N SER A 253 14.05 14.45 -0.52
CA SER A 253 13.91 14.82 -1.93
C SER A 253 15.25 15.22 -2.57
N SER A 254 16.11 15.89 -1.82
CA SER A 254 17.47 16.23 -2.27
C SER A 254 18.34 14.99 -2.47
N ARG A 255 18.26 14.01 -1.54
CA ARG A 255 18.95 12.72 -1.67
C ARG A 255 18.40 11.92 -2.86
N ALA A 256 17.07 11.80 -2.97
CA ALA A 256 16.42 11.09 -4.05
C ALA A 256 16.78 11.69 -5.42
N ARG A 257 16.81 13.03 -5.54
CA ARG A 257 17.19 13.72 -6.78
C ARG A 257 18.61 13.38 -7.22
N ARG A 258 19.56 13.29 -6.29
CA ARG A 258 20.93 12.92 -6.62
C ARG A 258 21.01 11.50 -7.19
N VAL A 259 20.38 10.53 -6.54
CA VAL A 259 20.36 9.15 -7.03
C VAL A 259 19.62 9.05 -8.37
N ALA A 260 18.51 9.77 -8.51
CA ALA A 260 17.76 9.82 -9.76
C ALA A 260 18.62 10.38 -10.92
N GLU A 261 19.41 11.41 -10.68
CA GLU A 261 20.28 11.99 -11.71
C GLU A 261 21.42 11.04 -12.11
N GLU A 262 21.97 10.26 -11.17
CA GLU A 262 22.95 9.20 -11.49
C GLU A 262 22.33 8.14 -12.44
N THR A 263 21.10 7.73 -12.18
CA THR A 263 20.37 6.80 -13.06
C THR A 263 20.06 7.44 -14.40
N MET A 264 19.57 8.68 -14.42
CA MET A 264 19.25 9.39 -15.66
C MET A 264 20.49 9.65 -16.51
N THR A 265 21.65 9.84 -15.91
CA THR A 265 22.91 9.94 -16.67
C THR A 265 23.16 8.64 -17.44
N ARG A 266 23.05 7.47 -16.81
CA ARG A 266 23.18 6.17 -17.48
C ARG A 266 22.13 5.98 -18.57
N VAL A 267 20.87 6.35 -18.29
CA VAL A 267 19.76 6.25 -19.26
C VAL A 267 20.00 7.15 -20.48
N ARG A 268 20.32 8.44 -20.28
CA ARG A 268 20.57 9.38 -21.38
C ARG A 268 21.77 8.97 -22.23
N ASP A 269 22.84 8.46 -21.62
CA ASP A 269 24.00 7.93 -22.35
C ASP A 269 23.62 6.71 -23.20
N ALA A 270 22.81 5.78 -22.66
CA ALA A 270 22.37 4.60 -23.38
C ALA A 270 21.46 4.92 -24.56
N VAL A 271 20.52 5.84 -24.41
CA VAL A 271 19.62 6.28 -25.51
C VAL A 271 20.25 7.35 -26.39
N LYS A 272 21.51 7.73 -26.14
CA LYS A 272 22.32 8.67 -26.94
C LYS A 272 21.77 10.10 -27.03
N ILE A 273 21.24 10.60 -25.92
CA ILE A 273 20.77 11.99 -25.80
C ILE A 273 21.63 12.80 -24.79
N SER A 274 22.81 12.31 -24.45
CA SER A 274 23.80 13.07 -23.67
C SER A 274 24.53 14.05 -24.58
N TYR A 275 24.48 15.32 -24.22
CA TYR A 275 25.25 16.37 -24.86
C TYR A 275 26.44 16.68 -23.96
N LYS A 276 27.65 16.27 -24.39
CA LYS A 276 28.92 16.55 -23.70
C LYS A 276 29.60 17.74 -24.33
#